data_0964b96216651456ac050b9eaec415f3
#
_entry.id   0964b96216651456ac050b9eaec415f3
#
_cell.length_a   1.000
_cell.length_b   1.000
_cell.length_c   1.000
_cell.angle_alpha   90.00
_cell.angle_beta   90.00
_cell.angle_gamma   90.00
#
_symmetry.space_group_name_H-M   'P 1'
#
loop_
_entity.id
_entity.type
_entity.pdbx_description
1 polymer ?
#
loop_
_entity_poly.entity_id
_entity_poly.type
_entity_poly.pdbx_seq_one_letter_code
_entity_poly.pdbx_strand_id
1 'polypeptide(L)'
;YRVEEWLKVHNINLNGAFYTCKTLIPHMENNKYGRIVNIASIAGKEGNPNASAYSSSKAGVISLTKSIGKEVAKKGITVNCVTPAVVKTPILEQVSEQHIDYMVSKIPMGRLGLVEEIASMVCWLCTEDCSFTTGGVFDLSGGRATY
;
A
#
# COMPACT_ATOMS: atom_id res chain seq x y z
N TYR A 1 -11.47 17.21 9.38
CA TYR A 1 -12.17 16.67 8.21
C TYR A 1 -13.67 16.84 8.33
N ARG A 2 -14.32 17.25 7.23
CA ARG A 2 -15.77 17.13 7.10
C ARG A 2 -16.12 15.65 6.83
N VAL A 3 -17.32 15.24 7.22
CA VAL A 3 -17.74 13.83 7.06
C VAL A 3 -17.70 13.39 5.59
N GLU A 4 -18.08 14.28 4.67
CA GLU A 4 -18.08 13.99 3.22
C GLU A 4 -16.67 13.73 2.70
N GLU A 5 -15.68 14.47 3.18
CA GLU A 5 -14.25 14.28 2.82
C GLU A 5 -13.71 12.97 3.38
N TRP A 6 -14.08 12.65 4.62
CA TRP A 6 -13.77 11.37 5.24
C TRP A 6 -14.30 10.20 4.40
N LEU A 7 -15.58 10.23 4.08
CA LEU A 7 -16.24 9.19 3.29
C LEU A 7 -15.61 9.08 1.89
N LYS A 8 -15.32 10.21 1.24
CA LYS A 8 -14.67 10.23 -0.08
C LYS A 8 -13.31 9.52 -0.05
N VAL A 9 -12.47 9.82 0.93
CA VAL A 9 -11.14 9.19 1.06
C VAL A 9 -11.27 7.68 1.28
N HIS A 10 -12.18 7.24 2.16
CA HIS A 10 -12.40 5.81 2.39
C HIS A 10 -12.98 5.10 1.17
N ASN A 11 -13.92 5.73 0.46
CA ASN A 11 -14.48 5.16 -0.76
C ASN A 11 -13.42 4.95 -1.85
N ILE A 12 -12.52 5.90 -2.03
CA ILE A 12 -11.46 5.78 -3.04
C ILE A 12 -10.40 4.77 -2.58
N ASN A 13 -9.84 4.95 -1.39
CA ASN A 13 -8.65 4.21 -0.98
C ASN A 13 -8.94 2.78 -0.50
N LEU A 14 -9.99 2.60 0.31
CA LEU A 14 -10.30 1.33 0.94
C LEU A 14 -11.36 0.55 0.15
N ASN A 15 -12.52 1.17 -0.10
CA ASN A 15 -13.59 0.49 -0.82
C ASN A 15 -13.19 0.19 -2.27
N GLY A 16 -12.40 1.07 -2.91
CA GLY A 16 -11.85 0.82 -4.24
C GLY A 16 -10.99 -0.44 -4.29
N ALA A 17 -10.07 -0.61 -3.32
CA ALA A 17 -9.26 -1.82 -3.21
C ALA A 17 -10.12 -3.07 -2.98
N PHE A 18 -11.13 -2.98 -2.09
CA PHE A 18 -12.06 -4.07 -1.84
C PHE A 18 -12.85 -4.46 -3.10
N TYR A 19 -13.42 -3.50 -3.83
CA TYR A 19 -14.20 -3.78 -5.04
C TYR A 19 -13.34 -4.40 -6.14
N THR A 20 -12.11 -3.96 -6.29
CA THR A 20 -11.15 -4.54 -7.24
C THR A 20 -10.85 -5.99 -6.89
N CYS A 21 -10.51 -6.28 -5.64
CA CYS A 21 -10.30 -7.65 -5.17
C CYS A 21 -11.53 -8.52 -5.37
N LYS A 22 -12.71 -8.05 -4.95
CA LYS A 22 -13.98 -8.76 -5.08
C LYS A 22 -14.30 -9.13 -6.53
N THR A 23 -13.97 -8.25 -7.47
CA THR A 23 -14.25 -8.47 -8.90
C THR A 23 -13.26 -9.43 -9.55
N LEU A 24 -11.97 -9.32 -9.22
CA LEU A 24 -10.91 -10.07 -9.90
C LEU A 24 -10.66 -11.46 -9.31
N ILE A 25 -10.87 -11.65 -8.01
CA ILE A 25 -10.59 -12.93 -7.35
C ILE A 25 -11.33 -14.11 -8.00
N PRO A 26 -12.64 -14.06 -8.30
CA PRO A 26 -13.32 -15.17 -8.96
C PRO A 26 -12.71 -15.57 -10.30
N HIS A 27 -12.23 -14.59 -11.09
CA HIS A 27 -11.53 -14.85 -12.33
C HIS A 27 -10.18 -15.54 -12.09
N MET A 28 -9.41 -15.07 -11.10
CA MET A 28 -8.13 -15.68 -10.71
C MET A 28 -8.32 -17.10 -10.15
N GLU A 29 -9.38 -17.36 -9.40
CA GLU A 29 -9.74 -18.69 -8.88
C GLU A 29 -10.00 -19.68 -10.02
N ASN A 30 -10.76 -19.27 -11.05
CA ASN A 30 -11.02 -20.09 -12.22
C ASN A 30 -9.74 -20.47 -12.97
N ASN A 31 -8.75 -19.58 -12.98
CA ASN A 31 -7.45 -19.82 -13.60
C ASN A 31 -6.44 -20.51 -12.65
N LYS A 32 -6.80 -20.73 -11.39
CA LYS A 32 -5.93 -21.28 -10.32
C LYS A 32 -4.60 -20.50 -10.17
N TYR A 33 -4.61 -19.22 -10.52
CA TYR A 33 -3.46 -18.33 -10.44
C TYR A 33 -3.90 -16.89 -10.27
N GLY A 34 -3.25 -16.18 -9.36
CA GLY A 34 -3.44 -14.74 -9.18
C GLY A 34 -2.37 -14.09 -8.32
N ARG A 35 -2.09 -12.84 -8.65
CA ARG A 35 -1.19 -11.97 -7.89
C ARG A 35 -1.86 -10.62 -7.71
N ILE A 36 -2.08 -10.22 -6.48
CA ILE A 36 -2.64 -8.91 -6.12
C ILE A 36 -1.64 -8.18 -5.23
N VAL A 37 -1.31 -6.95 -5.60
CA VAL A 37 -0.48 -6.07 -4.79
C VAL A 37 -1.23 -4.77 -4.52
N ASN A 38 -1.64 -4.57 -3.28
CA ASN A 38 -2.29 -3.34 -2.86
C ASN A 38 -1.25 -2.28 -2.48
N ILE A 39 -1.46 -1.05 -2.92
CA ILE A 39 -0.61 0.08 -2.55
C ILE A 39 -1.17 0.74 -1.29
N ALA A 40 -0.61 0.37 -0.15
CA ALA A 40 -0.93 0.99 1.12
C ALA A 40 -0.06 2.26 1.36
N SER A 41 0.43 2.49 2.55
CA SER A 41 1.30 3.60 2.90
C SER A 41 1.91 3.38 4.27
N ILE A 42 3.08 3.97 4.52
CA ILE A 42 3.64 4.12 5.87
C ILE A 42 2.65 4.81 6.83
N ALA A 43 1.83 5.72 6.32
CA ALA A 43 0.79 6.40 7.10
C ALA A 43 -0.27 5.42 7.65
N GLY A 44 -0.46 4.27 7.00
CA GLY A 44 -1.34 3.21 7.50
C GLY A 44 -0.74 2.40 8.67
N LYS A 45 0.57 2.47 8.86
CA LYS A 45 1.28 1.86 10.00
C LYS A 45 1.38 2.82 11.19
N GLU A 46 1.84 4.04 10.95
CA GLU A 46 2.19 5.00 11.99
C GLU A 46 1.04 5.96 12.36
N GLY A 47 0.15 6.25 11.40
CA GLY A 47 -0.74 7.40 11.48
C GLY A 47 0.00 8.72 11.28
N ASN A 48 -0.58 9.65 10.52
CA ASN A 48 -0.01 10.98 10.34
C ASN A 48 -0.94 12.04 10.93
N PRO A 49 -0.42 13.00 11.70
CA PRO A 49 -1.19 14.17 12.13
C PRO A 49 -1.84 14.86 10.93
N ASN A 50 -3.07 15.36 11.12
CA ASN A 50 -3.87 16.04 10.10
C ASN A 50 -4.22 15.18 8.85
N ALA A 51 -3.99 13.88 8.89
CA ALA A 51 -4.27 12.94 7.80
C ALA A 51 -5.05 11.69 8.26
N SER A 52 -5.94 11.85 9.26
CA SER A 52 -6.64 10.71 9.88
C SER A 52 -7.45 9.88 8.89
N ALA A 53 -8.18 10.50 7.94
CA ALA A 53 -8.92 9.79 6.92
C ALA A 53 -8.01 8.98 5.98
N TYR A 54 -6.89 9.56 5.56
CA TYR A 54 -5.90 8.87 4.74
C TYR A 54 -5.25 7.72 5.50
N SER A 55 -4.75 8.00 6.70
CA SER A 55 -4.06 6.99 7.53
C SER A 55 -4.95 5.80 7.85
N SER A 56 -6.20 6.05 8.29
CA SER A 56 -7.15 4.99 8.60
C SER A 56 -7.55 4.19 7.36
N SER A 57 -7.75 4.84 6.20
CA SER A 57 -8.05 4.13 4.96
C SER A 57 -6.88 3.23 4.52
N LYS A 58 -5.63 3.68 4.66
CA LYS A 58 -4.44 2.89 4.32
C LYS A 58 -4.17 1.77 5.33
N ALA A 59 -4.48 1.98 6.62
CA ALA A 59 -4.50 0.90 7.63
C ALA A 59 -5.56 -0.16 7.28
N GLY A 60 -6.73 0.28 6.83
CA GLY A 60 -7.78 -0.60 6.32
C GLY A 60 -7.31 -1.46 5.13
N VAL A 61 -6.57 -0.88 4.19
CA VAL A 61 -5.98 -1.63 3.05
C VAL A 61 -4.99 -2.69 3.53
N ILE A 62 -4.17 -2.38 4.53
CA ILE A 62 -3.24 -3.36 5.15
C ILE A 62 -4.02 -4.52 5.75
N SER A 63 -5.04 -4.24 6.53
CA SER A 63 -5.88 -5.28 7.17
C SER A 63 -6.66 -6.10 6.14
N LEU A 64 -7.26 -5.44 5.13
CA LEU A 64 -7.96 -6.08 4.02
C LEU A 64 -7.03 -7.07 3.28
N THR A 65 -5.81 -6.65 2.99
CA THR A 65 -4.78 -7.49 2.34
C THR A 65 -4.51 -8.77 3.14
N LYS A 66 -4.34 -8.63 4.45
CA LYS A 66 -4.09 -9.77 5.36
C LYS A 66 -5.26 -10.75 5.39
N SER A 67 -6.49 -10.25 5.43
CA SER A 67 -7.70 -11.06 5.46
C SER A 67 -7.86 -11.84 4.15
N ILE A 68 -7.91 -11.12 3.04
CA ILE A 68 -8.10 -11.74 1.71
C ILE A 68 -6.94 -12.70 1.38
N GLY A 69 -5.69 -12.32 1.70
CA GLY A 69 -4.54 -13.19 1.47
C GLY A 69 -4.67 -14.56 2.13
N LYS A 70 -5.22 -14.62 3.34
CA LYS A 70 -5.51 -15.88 4.06
C LYS A 70 -6.68 -16.64 3.45
N GLU A 71 -7.74 -15.95 3.03
CA GLU A 71 -8.95 -16.54 2.46
C GLU A 71 -8.67 -17.26 1.13
N VAL A 72 -7.76 -16.72 0.30
CA VAL A 72 -7.47 -17.24 -1.04
C VAL A 72 -6.17 -18.04 -1.15
N ALA A 73 -5.44 -18.22 -0.06
CA ALA A 73 -4.11 -18.85 -0.04
C ALA A 73 -4.08 -20.25 -0.68
N LYS A 74 -5.13 -21.04 -0.53
CA LYS A 74 -5.23 -22.40 -1.11
C LYS A 74 -5.72 -22.42 -2.57
N LYS A 75 -5.99 -21.25 -3.15
CA LYS A 75 -6.58 -21.11 -4.49
C LYS A 75 -5.55 -20.74 -5.57
N GLY A 76 -4.25 -20.77 -5.23
CA GLY A 76 -3.18 -20.34 -6.14
C GLY A 76 -3.04 -18.82 -6.26
N ILE A 77 -3.64 -18.06 -5.34
CA ILE A 77 -3.66 -16.60 -5.35
C ILE A 77 -2.88 -16.08 -4.16
N THR A 78 -2.02 -15.09 -4.39
CA THR A 78 -1.38 -14.31 -3.32
C THR A 78 -1.90 -12.88 -3.33
N VAL A 79 -2.09 -12.32 -2.15
CA VAL A 79 -2.50 -10.92 -1.95
C VAL A 79 -1.56 -10.29 -0.95
N ASN A 80 -0.77 -9.34 -1.39
CA ASN A 80 0.21 -8.65 -0.59
C ASN A 80 0.01 -7.13 -0.68
N CYS A 81 0.67 -6.35 0.16
CA CYS A 81 0.71 -4.90 0.01
C CYS A 81 2.10 -4.33 0.24
N VAL A 82 2.33 -3.17 -0.34
CA VAL A 82 3.52 -2.35 -0.08
C VAL A 82 3.14 -1.12 0.72
N THR A 83 4.05 -0.66 1.59
CA THR A 83 3.88 0.53 2.43
C THR A 83 4.99 1.55 2.17
N PRO A 84 4.92 2.29 1.05
CA PRO A 84 5.90 3.31 0.74
C PRO A 84 5.86 4.47 1.75
N ALA A 85 7.04 5.05 2.02
CA ALA A 85 7.13 6.40 2.54
C ALA A 85 6.96 7.41 1.39
N VAL A 86 7.54 8.59 1.51
CA VAL A 86 7.43 9.61 0.46
C VAL A 86 8.31 9.25 -0.73
N VAL A 87 7.70 9.24 -1.91
CA VAL A 87 8.35 8.90 -3.19
C VAL A 87 8.43 10.14 -4.07
N LYS A 88 9.56 10.31 -4.75
CA LYS A 88 9.79 11.43 -5.66
C LYS A 88 8.87 11.31 -6.89
N THR A 89 7.84 12.12 -6.91
CA THR A 89 6.81 12.15 -7.97
C THR A 89 6.42 13.60 -8.27
N PRO A 90 5.81 13.89 -9.43
CA PRO A 90 5.38 15.25 -9.76
C PRO A 90 4.43 15.89 -8.73
N ILE A 91 3.70 15.09 -7.94
CA ILE A 91 2.83 15.63 -6.88
C ILE A 91 3.60 16.45 -5.84
N LEU A 92 4.90 16.19 -5.66
CA LEU A 92 5.74 16.94 -4.72
C LEU A 92 6.05 18.37 -5.20
N GLU A 93 5.85 18.70 -6.47
CA GLU A 93 5.97 20.07 -6.97
C GLU A 93 4.95 21.02 -6.33
N GLN A 94 3.88 20.48 -5.77
CA GLN A 94 2.84 21.20 -5.04
C GLN A 94 3.12 21.30 -3.53
N VAL A 95 4.23 20.73 -3.06
CA VAL A 95 4.60 20.66 -1.65
C VAL A 95 5.80 21.60 -1.41
N SER A 96 5.77 22.37 -0.32
CA SER A 96 6.89 23.25 0.01
C SER A 96 8.16 22.46 0.32
N GLU A 97 9.33 23.01 -0.02
CA GLU A 97 10.64 22.41 0.30
C GLU A 97 10.77 22.10 1.79
N GLN A 98 10.33 23.02 2.63
CA GLN A 98 10.36 22.85 4.09
C GLN A 98 9.55 21.62 4.55
N HIS A 99 8.43 21.32 3.88
CA HIS A 99 7.64 20.13 4.18
C HIS A 99 8.31 18.87 3.64
N ILE A 100 8.96 18.94 2.48
CA ILE A 100 9.75 17.83 1.93
C ILE A 100 10.92 17.50 2.88
N ASP A 101 11.66 18.48 3.34
CA ASP A 101 12.76 18.30 4.30
C ASP A 101 12.28 17.65 5.61
N TYR A 102 11.13 18.09 6.11
CA TYR A 102 10.50 17.48 7.27
C TYR A 102 10.15 16.00 7.01
N MET A 103 9.63 15.66 5.84
CA MET A 103 9.34 14.26 5.49
C MET A 103 10.61 13.44 5.37
N VAL A 104 11.65 13.96 4.73
CA VAL A 104 12.96 13.30 4.57
C VAL A 104 13.64 13.10 5.92
N SER A 105 13.54 14.05 6.84
CA SER A 105 14.15 13.93 8.19
C SER A 105 13.64 12.72 8.99
N LYS A 106 12.47 12.18 8.62
CA LYS A 106 11.91 10.98 9.23
C LYS A 106 12.40 9.66 8.60
N ILE A 107 13.10 9.75 7.49
CA ILE A 107 13.58 8.59 6.74
C ILE A 107 15.06 8.36 7.05
N PRO A 108 15.44 7.26 7.74
CA PRO A 108 16.83 6.98 8.09
C PRO A 108 17.81 6.98 6.90
N MET A 109 17.35 6.56 5.70
CA MET A 109 18.16 6.65 4.48
C MET A 109 18.40 8.07 3.99
N GLY A 110 17.78 9.11 4.59
CA GLY A 110 18.05 10.52 4.33
C GLY A 110 17.62 11.00 2.94
N ARG A 111 16.75 10.29 2.26
CA ARG A 111 16.27 10.66 0.92
C ARG A 111 14.84 10.18 0.67
N LEU A 112 14.23 10.74 -0.37
CA LEU A 112 12.98 10.23 -0.92
C LEU A 112 13.20 8.87 -1.60
N GLY A 113 12.18 8.01 -1.59
CA GLY A 113 12.15 6.83 -2.43
C GLY A 113 12.01 7.22 -3.92
N LEU A 114 12.41 6.32 -4.80
CA LEU A 114 12.22 6.46 -6.24
C LEU A 114 11.05 5.59 -6.71
N VAL A 115 10.38 6.01 -7.77
CA VAL A 115 9.25 5.25 -8.35
C VAL A 115 9.71 3.84 -8.76
N GLU A 116 10.92 3.73 -9.30
CA GLU A 116 11.51 2.48 -9.75
C GLU A 116 11.78 1.51 -8.60
N GLU A 117 12.11 2.03 -7.41
CA GLU A 117 12.30 1.20 -6.21
C GLU A 117 10.98 0.57 -5.75
N ILE A 118 9.89 1.35 -5.81
CA ILE A 118 8.56 0.82 -5.49
C ILE A 118 8.10 -0.17 -6.55
N ALA A 119 8.27 0.18 -7.83
CA ALA A 119 7.90 -0.66 -8.96
C ALA A 119 8.61 -2.01 -8.94
N SER A 120 9.91 -2.05 -8.62
CA SER A 120 10.70 -3.28 -8.52
C SER A 120 10.11 -4.27 -7.52
N MET A 121 9.72 -3.80 -6.33
CA MET A 121 9.08 -4.66 -5.33
C MET A 121 7.70 -5.13 -5.80
N VAL A 122 6.89 -4.23 -6.36
CA VAL A 122 5.57 -4.59 -6.89
C VAL A 122 5.69 -5.63 -8.00
N CYS A 123 6.62 -5.43 -8.94
CA CYS A 123 6.88 -6.40 -10.01
C CYS A 123 7.26 -7.77 -9.46
N TRP A 124 8.21 -7.83 -8.51
CA TRP A 124 8.61 -9.11 -7.91
C TRP A 124 7.43 -9.80 -7.22
N LEU A 125 6.62 -9.08 -6.47
CA LEU A 125 5.42 -9.60 -5.81
C LEU A 125 4.38 -10.16 -6.80
N CYS A 126 4.44 -9.74 -8.07
CA CYS A 126 3.57 -10.22 -9.15
C CYS A 126 4.15 -11.41 -9.92
N THR A 127 5.40 -11.84 -9.66
CA THR A 127 6.03 -12.96 -10.36
C THR A 127 5.71 -14.31 -9.70
N GLU A 128 6.06 -15.38 -10.38
CA GLU A 128 5.99 -16.75 -9.85
C GLU A 128 7.03 -16.99 -8.75
N ASP A 129 8.15 -16.25 -8.76
CA ASP A 129 9.19 -16.35 -7.72
C ASP A 129 8.65 -15.96 -6.33
N CYS A 130 7.66 -15.10 -6.29
CA CYS A 130 6.92 -14.77 -5.06
C CYS A 130 5.85 -15.85 -4.78
N SER A 131 6.28 -17.05 -4.41
CA SER A 131 5.42 -18.23 -4.31
C SER A 131 4.98 -18.58 -2.88
N PHE A 132 5.68 -18.09 -1.84
CA PHE A 132 5.44 -18.49 -0.46
C PHE A 132 5.15 -17.30 0.47
N THR A 133 4.59 -16.22 -0.08
CA THR A 133 4.13 -15.07 0.73
C THR A 133 2.77 -14.57 0.27
N THR A 134 1.84 -14.47 1.23
CA THR A 134 0.52 -13.87 1.06
C THR A 134 0.08 -13.22 2.37
N GLY A 135 -0.68 -12.14 2.29
CA GLY A 135 -1.00 -11.30 3.45
C GLY A 135 0.20 -10.50 3.96
N GLY A 136 1.30 -10.47 3.21
CA GLY A 136 2.53 -9.75 3.55
C GLY A 136 2.38 -8.24 3.42
N VAL A 137 3.10 -7.52 4.29
CA VAL A 137 3.20 -6.05 4.28
C VAL A 137 4.65 -5.68 4.07
N PHE A 138 4.98 -5.25 2.87
CA PHE A 138 6.35 -4.98 2.46
C PHE A 138 6.67 -3.50 2.64
N ASP A 139 7.58 -3.24 3.58
CA ASP A 139 7.98 -1.86 3.90
C ASP A 139 8.94 -1.31 2.84
N LEU A 140 8.61 -0.11 2.34
CA LEU A 140 9.43 0.64 1.39
C LEU A 140 9.61 2.08 1.90
N SER A 141 10.02 2.19 3.17
CA SER A 141 10.07 3.47 3.89
C SER A 141 11.49 4.00 4.15
N GLY A 142 12.52 3.33 3.63
CA GLY A 142 13.91 3.73 3.89
C GLY A 142 14.32 3.61 5.36
N GLY A 143 13.71 2.65 6.07
CA GLY A 143 13.97 2.38 7.48
C GLY A 143 13.08 3.17 8.46
N ARG A 144 12.12 3.96 7.97
CA ARG A 144 11.22 4.74 8.84
C ARG A 144 10.31 3.84 9.68
N ALA A 145 9.79 2.75 9.11
CA ALA A 145 9.09 1.71 9.85
C ALA A 145 9.87 0.39 9.74
N THR A 146 9.85 -0.40 10.80
CA THR A 146 10.60 -1.67 10.91
C THR A 146 9.70 -2.87 11.26
N TYR A 147 8.39 -2.71 11.11
CA TYR A 147 7.40 -3.75 11.43
C TYR A 147 6.32 -3.88 10.34
#